data_105b39d559082b30e0210e9532c766ad
#
_entry.id   105b39d559082b30e0210e9532c766ad
#
_cell.length_a   1.000
_cell.length_b   1.000
_cell.length_c   1.000
_cell.angle_alpha   90.00
_cell.angle_beta   90.00
_cell.angle_gamma   90.00
#
_symmetry.space_group_name_H-M   'P 1'
#
loop_
_entity.id
_entity.type
_entity.pdbx_description
1 polymer ?
#
loop_
_entity_poly.entity_id
_entity_poly.type
_entity_poly.pdbx_seq_one_letter_code
_entity_poly.pdbx_strand_id
1 'polypeptide(L)'
;MIKKRVTLVALSFLFAHDPDNEKIVLNDFIRIGFVSNAEIAQNGLGSFYRLKRVTNNTFRDLKMYAHFFDSRSELKMRVKSSNKYDFNSSLYHFTTYNYHKSGNNLRYHFNQGIGALLRNNKEGNFTSEIGWAYDKSDFIDSDEKTTYIKSAISLDQNFEKLKIKLELEYYDQISEILVFDLSRFETNLEVQYKLNKYWDAIFSLDREVYTENKNQFRSDPTTIFISLNRNGLFN
;
A
#
# COMPACT_ATOMS: atom_id res chain seq x y z
N MET A 1 8.28 -9.27 -22.36
CA MET A 1 8.01 -7.87 -22.82
C MET A 1 7.13 -7.04 -21.86
N ILE A 2 6.26 -7.63 -21.08
CA ILE A 2 5.33 -6.94 -20.13
C ILE A 2 6.08 -6.25 -18.97
N LYS A 3 7.18 -6.82 -18.46
CA LYS A 3 7.94 -6.26 -17.32
C LYS A 3 8.46 -4.84 -17.52
N LYS A 4 8.90 -4.49 -18.73
CA LYS A 4 9.42 -3.13 -19.04
C LYS A 4 8.30 -2.07 -19.13
N ARG A 5 7.08 -2.45 -19.50
CA ARG A 5 5.94 -1.52 -19.63
C ARG A 5 5.36 -1.07 -18.31
N VAL A 6 5.31 -1.97 -17.30
CA VAL A 6 4.79 -1.65 -15.97
C VAL A 6 5.69 -0.66 -15.24
N THR A 7 7.03 -0.82 -15.36
CA THR A 7 7.98 0.12 -14.75
C THR A 7 7.90 1.50 -15.40
N LEU A 8 7.70 1.59 -16.71
CA LEU A 8 7.58 2.87 -17.41
C LEU A 8 6.30 3.62 -17.03
N VAL A 9 5.18 2.92 -16.88
CA VAL A 9 3.90 3.51 -16.47
C VAL A 9 3.99 4.02 -15.03
N ALA A 10 4.60 3.27 -14.11
CA ALA A 10 4.79 3.71 -12.73
C ALA A 10 5.67 4.97 -12.65
N LEU A 11 6.74 5.04 -13.44
CA LEU A 11 7.61 6.22 -13.54
C LEU A 11 6.90 7.42 -14.18
N SER A 12 6.12 7.23 -15.24
CA SER A 12 5.38 8.34 -15.87
C SER A 12 4.33 8.97 -14.96
N PHE A 13 3.70 8.18 -14.08
CA PHE A 13 2.77 8.70 -13.07
C PHE A 13 3.45 9.59 -12.02
N LEU A 14 4.70 9.28 -11.66
CA LEU A 14 5.48 10.07 -10.69
C LEU A 14 5.99 11.38 -11.29
N PHE A 15 6.25 11.42 -12.58
CA PHE A 15 6.82 12.55 -13.30
C PHE A 15 5.83 13.27 -14.22
N ALA A 16 4.52 12.94 -14.13
CA ALA A 16 3.50 13.71 -14.84
C ALA A 16 3.64 15.19 -14.52
N HIS A 17 3.76 15.99 -15.56
CA HIS A 17 3.99 17.44 -15.47
C HIS A 17 2.76 18.08 -14.80
N ASP A 18 2.95 18.70 -13.64
CA ASP A 18 1.98 19.61 -13.07
C ASP A 18 2.19 20.98 -13.74
N PRO A 19 1.16 21.56 -14.35
CA PRO A 19 1.27 22.82 -15.10
C PRO A 19 1.58 24.03 -14.22
N ASP A 20 1.42 23.92 -12.91
CA ASP A 20 1.62 25.02 -11.97
C ASP A 20 3.02 24.95 -11.36
N ASN A 21 3.68 26.09 -11.20
CA ASN A 21 4.96 26.28 -10.50
C ASN A 21 4.86 25.96 -8.98
N GLU A 22 4.23 24.84 -8.63
CA GLU A 22 4.04 24.41 -7.24
C GLU A 22 5.35 23.88 -6.64
N LYS A 23 5.56 24.16 -5.36
CA LYS A 23 6.67 23.60 -4.59
C LYS A 23 6.52 22.07 -4.51
N ILE A 24 7.41 21.36 -5.20
CA ILE A 24 7.47 19.90 -5.17
C ILE A 24 8.31 19.46 -3.96
N VAL A 25 7.75 18.59 -3.12
CA VAL A 25 8.48 17.89 -2.06
C VAL A 25 8.62 16.43 -2.47
N LEU A 26 9.87 16.01 -2.68
CA LEU A 26 10.21 14.64 -2.99
C LEU A 26 10.86 13.99 -1.77
N ASN A 27 10.36 12.83 -1.36
CA ASN A 27 10.92 12.05 -0.26
C ASN A 27 11.07 10.60 -0.70
N ASP A 28 12.23 10.02 -0.41
CA ASP A 28 12.48 8.62 -0.63
C ASP A 28 13.04 7.94 0.62
N PHE A 29 12.80 6.65 0.78
CA PHE A 29 13.38 5.85 1.86
C PHE A 29 13.60 4.41 1.44
N ILE A 30 14.67 3.85 1.97
CA ILE A 30 15.03 2.45 1.83
C ILE A 30 15.08 1.82 3.22
N ARG A 31 14.52 0.63 3.34
CA ARG A 31 14.56 -0.18 4.57
C ARG A 31 15.04 -1.58 4.24
N ILE A 32 15.76 -2.17 5.18
CA ILE A 32 16.16 -3.59 5.14
C ILE A 32 15.89 -4.17 6.51
N GLY A 33 15.40 -5.41 6.57
CA GLY A 33 15.08 -6.03 7.84
C GLY A 33 14.65 -7.48 7.72
N PHE A 34 14.10 -7.98 8.81
CA PHE A 34 13.57 -9.33 8.91
C PHE A 34 12.07 -9.34 8.68
N VAL A 35 11.60 -10.30 7.89
CA VAL A 35 10.19 -10.51 7.60
C VAL A 35 9.75 -11.89 8.09
N SER A 36 8.56 -11.94 8.68
CA SER A 36 7.87 -13.19 9.05
C SER A 36 6.53 -13.22 8.35
N ASN A 37 6.21 -14.34 7.71
CA ASN A 37 4.94 -14.58 7.04
C ASN A 37 4.26 -15.79 7.71
N ALA A 38 3.11 -15.54 8.35
CA ALA A 38 2.38 -16.56 9.09
C ALA A 38 1.70 -17.59 8.19
N GLU A 39 1.30 -17.19 6.97
CA GLU A 39 0.64 -18.10 6.00
C GLU A 39 1.53 -19.28 5.63
N ILE A 40 2.82 -19.04 5.43
CA ILE A 40 3.81 -20.08 5.07
C ILE A 40 4.66 -20.52 6.25
N ALA A 41 4.42 -19.97 7.43
CA ALA A 41 5.20 -20.20 8.65
C ALA A 41 6.72 -20.06 8.44
N GLN A 42 7.15 -19.05 7.67
CA GLN A 42 8.55 -18.81 7.35
C GLN A 42 9.00 -17.42 7.74
N ASN A 43 10.27 -17.32 8.10
CA ASN A 43 11.01 -16.09 8.28
C ASN A 43 11.94 -15.86 7.09
N GLY A 44 12.31 -14.60 6.86
CA GLY A 44 13.17 -14.25 5.74
C GLY A 44 13.77 -12.85 5.88
N LEU A 45 14.38 -12.41 4.80
CA LEU A 45 14.89 -11.05 4.65
C LEU A 45 13.93 -10.23 3.80
N GLY A 46 13.75 -8.97 4.18
CA GLY A 46 12.90 -8.04 3.46
C GLY A 46 13.61 -6.75 3.13
N SER A 47 13.23 -6.17 2.01
CA SER A 47 13.56 -4.81 1.65
C SER A 47 12.30 -4.03 1.26
N PHE A 48 12.33 -2.74 1.54
CA PHE A 48 11.25 -1.81 1.19
C PHE A 48 11.86 -0.55 0.60
N TYR A 49 11.26 -0.10 -0.50
CA TYR A 49 11.55 1.20 -1.10
C TYR A 49 10.26 1.99 -1.24
N ARG A 50 10.31 3.27 -0.91
CA ARG A 50 9.20 4.20 -1.13
C ARG A 50 9.71 5.48 -1.76
N LEU A 51 8.99 5.97 -2.78
CA LEU A 51 9.16 7.28 -3.37
C LEU A 51 7.85 8.03 -3.28
N LYS A 52 7.87 9.20 -2.65
CA LYS A 52 6.71 10.05 -2.39
C LYS A 52 6.95 11.42 -2.97
N ARG A 53 6.03 11.89 -3.83
CA ARG A 53 5.99 13.24 -4.37
C ARG A 53 4.73 13.94 -3.90
N VAL A 54 4.88 15.12 -3.32
CA VAL A 54 3.78 15.92 -2.77
C VAL A 54 3.87 17.33 -3.30
N THR A 55 2.74 17.86 -3.77
CA THR A 55 2.52 19.28 -4.02
C THR A 55 1.33 19.75 -3.17
N ASN A 56 0.91 21.00 -3.31
CA ASN A 56 -0.28 21.51 -2.62
C ASN A 56 -1.55 20.72 -3.02
N ASN A 57 -1.64 20.34 -4.30
CA ASN A 57 -2.84 19.74 -4.89
C ASN A 57 -2.69 18.27 -5.22
N THR A 58 -1.46 17.74 -5.34
CA THR A 58 -1.22 16.37 -5.78
C THR A 58 -0.41 15.55 -4.79
N PHE A 59 -0.71 14.27 -4.75
CA PHE A 59 0.04 13.28 -4.00
C PHE A 59 0.30 12.06 -4.89
N ARG A 60 1.57 11.66 -4.99
CA ARG A 60 2.02 10.46 -5.71
C ARG A 60 2.87 9.63 -4.78
N ASP A 61 2.61 8.34 -4.70
CA ASP A 61 3.27 7.42 -3.77
C ASP A 61 3.55 6.08 -4.47
N LEU A 62 4.81 5.71 -4.54
CA LEU A 62 5.26 4.40 -4.97
C LEU A 62 5.83 3.67 -3.76
N LYS A 63 5.30 2.48 -3.46
CA LYS A 63 5.82 1.56 -2.45
C LYS A 63 6.22 0.26 -3.14
N MET A 64 7.38 -0.28 -2.81
CA MET A 64 7.88 -1.56 -3.30
C MET A 64 8.38 -2.38 -2.11
N TYR A 65 7.96 -3.64 -2.03
CA TYR A 65 8.42 -4.61 -1.03
C TYR A 65 9.00 -5.81 -1.77
N ALA A 66 10.15 -6.27 -1.36
CA ALA A 66 10.72 -7.53 -1.80
C ALA A 66 11.06 -8.36 -0.55
N HIS A 67 10.44 -9.53 -0.44
CA HIS A 67 10.63 -10.48 0.64
C HIS A 67 11.22 -11.76 0.08
N PHE A 68 12.22 -12.29 0.77
CA PHE A 68 12.97 -13.50 0.38
C PHE A 68 12.86 -14.50 1.51
N PHE A 69 12.11 -15.58 1.26
CA PHE A 69 11.95 -16.74 2.12
C PHE A 69 12.69 -17.92 1.51
N ASP A 70 12.93 -18.98 2.28
CA ASP A 70 13.60 -20.18 1.78
C ASP A 70 12.83 -20.86 0.64
N SER A 71 11.48 -20.89 0.72
CA SER A 71 10.64 -21.57 -0.27
C SER A 71 10.21 -20.68 -1.43
N ARG A 72 10.14 -19.36 -1.24
CA ARG A 72 9.62 -18.42 -2.25
C ARG A 72 10.13 -16.99 -2.05
N SER A 73 10.03 -16.19 -3.11
CA SER A 73 10.16 -14.74 -3.02
C SER A 73 8.82 -14.07 -3.28
N GLU A 74 8.62 -12.92 -2.63
CA GLU A 74 7.44 -12.07 -2.84
C GLU A 74 7.88 -10.69 -3.29
N LEU A 75 7.16 -10.15 -4.26
CA LEU A 75 7.32 -8.78 -4.73
C LEU A 75 5.95 -8.09 -4.70
N LYS A 76 5.82 -7.04 -3.90
CA LYS A 76 4.63 -6.19 -3.85
C LYS A 76 5.01 -4.80 -4.35
N MET A 77 4.17 -4.21 -5.21
CA MET A 77 4.32 -2.82 -5.66
C MET A 77 2.96 -2.15 -5.58
N ARG A 78 2.91 -0.95 -4.97
CA ARG A 78 1.73 -0.10 -4.92
C ARG A 78 2.05 1.27 -5.46
N VAL A 79 1.26 1.74 -6.40
CA VAL A 79 1.31 3.11 -6.93
C VAL A 79 -0.01 3.79 -6.59
N LYS A 80 0.02 4.90 -5.86
CA LYS A 80 -1.15 5.72 -5.56
C LYS A 80 -0.96 7.12 -6.13
N SER A 81 -1.99 7.60 -6.81
CA SER A 81 -2.10 8.96 -7.34
C SER A 81 -3.36 9.60 -6.77
N SER A 82 -3.24 10.78 -6.19
CA SER A 82 -4.38 11.55 -5.69
C SER A 82 -4.26 13.00 -6.10
N ASN A 83 -5.39 13.62 -6.48
CA ASN A 83 -5.48 15.04 -6.79
C ASN A 83 -6.65 15.63 -6.00
N LYS A 84 -6.42 16.78 -5.35
CA LYS A 84 -7.46 17.54 -4.68
C LYS A 84 -8.40 18.17 -5.70
N TYR A 85 -9.63 18.41 -5.27
CA TYR A 85 -10.57 19.21 -6.06
C TYR A 85 -10.33 20.70 -5.84
N ASP A 86 -10.43 21.49 -6.90
CA ASP A 86 -10.23 22.95 -6.84
C ASP A 86 -11.27 23.64 -5.97
N PHE A 87 -12.51 23.14 -5.94
CA PHE A 87 -13.60 23.69 -5.16
C PHE A 87 -13.50 23.36 -3.66
N ASN A 88 -12.76 22.30 -3.27
CA ASN A 88 -12.57 21.90 -1.88
C ASN A 88 -11.26 21.13 -1.70
N SER A 89 -10.27 21.77 -1.09
CA SER A 89 -8.95 21.18 -0.86
C SER A 89 -8.92 20.03 0.17
N SER A 90 -10.02 19.79 0.88
CA SER A 90 -10.18 18.63 1.76
C SER A 90 -10.68 17.39 1.02
N LEU A 91 -11.24 17.54 -0.18
CA LEU A 91 -11.70 16.44 -1.02
C LEU A 91 -10.68 16.17 -2.12
N TYR A 92 -10.54 14.91 -2.47
CA TYR A 92 -9.65 14.47 -3.54
C TYR A 92 -10.20 13.23 -4.26
N HIS A 93 -9.82 13.05 -5.51
CA HIS A 93 -9.96 11.78 -6.19
C HIS A 93 -8.65 11.02 -6.13
N PHE A 94 -8.74 9.69 -6.13
CA PHE A 94 -7.55 8.84 -6.10
C PHE A 94 -7.66 7.67 -7.08
N THR A 95 -6.50 7.19 -7.49
CA THR A 95 -6.31 5.94 -8.22
C THR A 95 -5.15 5.20 -7.58
N THR A 96 -5.32 3.89 -7.35
CA THR A 96 -4.28 3.01 -6.84
C THR A 96 -4.15 1.78 -7.73
N TYR A 97 -2.92 1.39 -7.98
CA TYR A 97 -2.58 0.14 -8.65
C TYR A 97 -1.66 -0.67 -7.76
N ASN A 98 -2.02 -1.90 -7.49
CA ASN A 98 -1.21 -2.85 -6.74
C ASN A 98 -0.82 -4.02 -7.65
N TYR A 99 0.43 -4.44 -7.51
CA TYR A 99 0.98 -5.63 -8.11
C TYR A 99 1.53 -6.50 -6.99
N HIS A 100 1.14 -7.76 -6.95
CA HIS A 100 1.67 -8.71 -5.99
C HIS A 100 2.03 -10.01 -6.71
N LYS A 101 3.29 -10.41 -6.60
CA LYS A 101 3.79 -11.69 -7.07
C LYS A 101 4.35 -12.46 -5.89
N SER A 102 3.87 -13.70 -5.70
CA SER A 102 4.33 -14.62 -4.66
C SER A 102 4.57 -16.00 -5.28
N GLY A 103 5.84 -16.38 -5.41
CA GLY A 103 6.22 -17.56 -6.17
C GLY A 103 5.72 -17.49 -7.62
N ASN A 104 4.84 -18.42 -8.02
CA ASN A 104 4.21 -18.44 -9.34
C ASN A 104 2.91 -17.65 -9.42
N ASN A 105 2.31 -17.30 -8.29
CA ASN A 105 1.03 -16.61 -8.21
C ASN A 105 1.19 -15.11 -8.46
N LEU A 106 0.22 -14.53 -9.16
CA LEU A 106 0.22 -13.15 -9.57
C LEU A 106 -1.16 -12.52 -9.29
N ARG A 107 -1.16 -11.33 -8.67
CA ARG A 107 -2.38 -10.55 -8.43
C ARG A 107 -2.17 -9.11 -8.90
N TYR A 108 -3.13 -8.62 -9.65
CA TYR A 108 -3.29 -7.22 -10.00
C TYR A 108 -4.52 -6.69 -9.29
N HIS A 109 -4.38 -5.57 -8.63
CA HIS A 109 -5.47 -4.88 -7.97
C HIS A 109 -5.47 -3.42 -8.40
N PHE A 110 -6.59 -2.93 -8.88
CA PHE A 110 -6.82 -1.55 -9.27
C PHE A 110 -7.97 -0.99 -8.45
N ASN A 111 -7.82 0.21 -7.91
CA ASN A 111 -8.94 0.91 -7.31
C ASN A 111 -8.91 2.40 -7.61
N GLN A 112 -10.10 3.01 -7.66
CA GLN A 112 -10.28 4.44 -7.82
C GLN A 112 -11.51 4.91 -7.06
N GLY A 113 -11.50 6.17 -6.64
CA GLY A 113 -12.60 6.73 -5.87
C GLY A 113 -12.35 8.16 -5.45
N ILE A 114 -13.10 8.56 -4.43
CA ILE A 114 -12.99 9.85 -3.78
C ILE A 114 -12.56 9.67 -2.32
N GLY A 115 -11.89 10.68 -1.80
CA GLY A 115 -11.45 10.69 -0.40
C GLY A 115 -11.62 12.07 0.21
N ALA A 116 -11.61 12.09 1.53
CA ALA A 116 -11.65 13.30 2.34
C ALA A 116 -10.47 13.35 3.31
N LEU A 117 -9.81 14.50 3.39
CA LEU A 117 -8.84 14.86 4.42
C LEU A 117 -9.61 15.40 5.62
N LEU A 118 -9.88 14.53 6.60
CA LEU A 118 -10.63 14.89 7.81
C LEU A 118 -9.75 15.67 8.81
N ARG A 119 -8.46 15.39 8.82
CA ARG A 119 -7.43 16.12 9.56
C ARG A 119 -6.13 16.18 8.74
N ASN A 120 -5.52 17.35 8.68
CA ASN A 120 -4.21 17.53 8.04
C ASN A 120 -3.46 18.63 8.77
N ASN A 121 -2.61 18.27 9.70
CA ASN A 121 -1.81 19.18 10.51
C ASN A 121 -0.40 18.62 10.75
N LYS A 122 0.42 19.33 11.51
CA LYS A 122 1.81 18.92 11.84
C LYS A 122 1.89 17.63 12.66
N GLU A 123 0.85 17.34 13.43
CA GLU A 123 0.79 16.13 14.25
C GLU A 123 0.39 14.88 13.44
N GLY A 124 -0.21 15.09 12.26
CA GLY A 124 -0.54 13.98 11.35
C GLY A 124 -1.77 14.22 10.50
N ASN A 125 -2.18 13.15 9.82
CA ASN A 125 -3.28 13.15 8.88
C ASN A 125 -4.31 12.09 9.25
N PHE A 126 -5.58 12.40 9.00
CA PHE A 126 -6.67 11.44 9.03
C PHE A 126 -7.47 11.56 7.75
N THR A 127 -7.62 10.45 7.03
CA THR A 127 -8.34 10.40 5.75
C THR A 127 -9.38 9.31 5.74
N SER A 128 -10.43 9.50 4.96
CA SER A 128 -11.42 8.48 4.61
C SER A 128 -11.56 8.40 3.10
N GLU A 129 -11.71 7.20 2.56
CA GLU A 129 -11.84 6.94 1.12
C GLU A 129 -13.00 5.99 0.85
N ILE A 130 -13.69 6.19 -0.28
CA ILE A 130 -14.66 5.28 -0.86
C ILE A 130 -14.44 5.18 -2.36
N GLY A 131 -14.63 4.01 -2.94
CA GLY A 131 -14.43 3.82 -4.36
C GLY A 131 -14.75 2.41 -4.84
N TRP A 132 -14.40 2.15 -6.09
CA TRP A 132 -14.47 0.83 -6.71
C TRP A 132 -13.09 0.22 -6.79
N ALA A 133 -13.03 -1.10 -6.57
CA ALA A 133 -11.84 -1.89 -6.73
C ALA A 133 -12.08 -3.06 -7.67
N TYR A 134 -11.02 -3.47 -8.36
CA TYR A 134 -11.03 -4.58 -9.30
C TYR A 134 -9.79 -5.43 -9.10
N ASP A 135 -9.98 -6.74 -8.90
CA ASP A 135 -8.92 -7.73 -8.80
C ASP A 135 -8.89 -8.63 -10.04
N LYS A 136 -7.67 -8.95 -10.47
CA LYS A 136 -7.38 -10.11 -11.30
C LYS A 136 -6.28 -10.91 -10.60
N SER A 137 -6.54 -12.18 -10.29
CA SER A 137 -5.65 -12.99 -9.48
C SER A 137 -5.56 -14.43 -9.96
N ASP A 138 -4.34 -14.98 -9.95
CA ASP A 138 -4.08 -16.41 -10.14
C ASP A 138 -4.05 -17.17 -8.80
N PHE A 139 -4.39 -16.49 -7.69
CA PHE A 139 -4.31 -17.09 -6.34
C PHE A 139 -5.44 -18.08 -6.06
N ILE A 140 -6.56 -17.99 -6.79
CA ILE A 140 -7.72 -18.85 -6.61
C ILE A 140 -7.93 -19.68 -7.87
N ASP A 141 -8.04 -19.04 -9.01
CA ASP A 141 -8.12 -19.66 -10.34
C ASP A 141 -7.59 -18.65 -11.36
N SER A 142 -7.00 -19.14 -12.45
CA SER A 142 -6.17 -18.39 -13.40
C SER A 142 -6.86 -17.19 -14.09
N ASP A 143 -8.18 -17.06 -13.97
CA ASP A 143 -8.95 -16.01 -14.65
C ASP A 143 -10.02 -15.33 -13.79
N GLU A 144 -10.01 -15.52 -12.46
CA GLU A 144 -11.00 -14.90 -11.61
C GLU A 144 -10.85 -13.37 -11.60
N LYS A 145 -11.94 -12.70 -11.92
CA LYS A 145 -12.06 -11.25 -11.96
C LYS A 145 -13.13 -10.84 -10.96
N THR A 146 -12.73 -10.06 -9.98
CA THR A 146 -13.63 -9.66 -8.88
C THR A 146 -13.73 -8.16 -8.80
N THR A 147 -14.94 -7.65 -8.59
CA THR A 147 -15.21 -6.22 -8.40
C THR A 147 -15.73 -5.98 -6.98
N TYR A 148 -15.27 -4.91 -6.36
CA TYR A 148 -15.62 -4.54 -4.99
C TYR A 148 -16.05 -3.08 -4.87
N ILE A 149 -16.86 -2.80 -3.86
CA ILE A 149 -16.91 -1.47 -3.25
C ILE A 149 -15.81 -1.44 -2.18
N LYS A 150 -14.95 -0.43 -2.24
CA LYS A 150 -13.89 -0.19 -1.27
C LYS A 150 -14.30 0.93 -0.33
N SER A 151 -14.09 0.74 0.96
CA SER A 151 -14.04 1.81 1.96
C SER A 151 -12.72 1.75 2.72
N ALA A 152 -12.17 2.90 3.10
CA ALA A 152 -10.90 2.94 3.82
C ALA A 152 -10.85 4.12 4.79
N ILE A 153 -10.10 3.92 5.87
CA ILE A 153 -9.65 4.98 6.76
C ILE A 153 -8.14 4.87 6.95
N SER A 154 -7.48 6.03 7.06
CA SER A 154 -6.03 6.09 7.22
C SER A 154 -5.66 7.15 8.25
N LEU A 155 -4.88 6.74 9.23
CA LEU A 155 -4.37 7.60 10.30
C LEU A 155 -2.84 7.63 10.22
N ASP A 156 -2.27 8.84 10.20
CA ASP A 156 -0.84 9.10 10.38
C ASP A 156 -0.70 10.03 11.58
N GLN A 157 -0.04 9.59 12.65
CA GLN A 157 0.13 10.36 13.88
C GLN A 157 1.60 10.46 14.23
N ASN A 158 2.09 11.68 14.40
CA ASN A 158 3.47 11.98 14.75
C ASN A 158 3.55 12.41 16.20
N PHE A 159 4.48 11.81 16.93
CA PHE A 159 4.95 12.22 18.25
C PHE A 159 6.43 12.59 18.14
N GLU A 160 7.03 13.05 19.22
CA GLU A 160 8.44 13.49 19.22
C GLU A 160 9.41 12.45 18.67
N LYS A 161 9.33 11.21 19.16
CA LYS A 161 10.19 10.08 18.74
C LYS A 161 9.43 8.94 18.08
N LEU A 162 8.10 8.98 18.10
CA LEU A 162 7.24 7.90 17.63
C LEU A 162 6.35 8.40 16.51
N LYS A 163 6.23 7.61 15.45
CA LYS A 163 5.27 7.83 14.38
C LYS A 163 4.46 6.56 14.18
N ILE A 164 3.14 6.70 14.15
CA ILE A 164 2.20 5.60 13.95
C ILE A 164 1.42 5.87 12.69
N LYS A 165 1.33 4.86 11.81
CA LYS A 165 0.44 4.86 10.66
C LYS A 165 -0.44 3.63 10.72
N LEU A 166 -1.73 3.84 10.55
CA LEU A 166 -2.73 2.79 10.47
C LEU A 166 -3.56 3.02 9.21
N GLU A 167 -3.68 2.00 8.37
CA GLU A 167 -4.55 1.98 7.20
C GLU A 167 -5.46 0.76 7.34
N LEU A 168 -6.78 1.00 7.36
CA LEU A 168 -7.80 -0.03 7.39
C LEU A 168 -8.62 0.10 6.13
N GLU A 169 -8.69 -0.97 5.35
CA GLU A 169 -9.45 -1.04 4.10
C GLU A 169 -10.46 -2.18 4.20
N TYR A 170 -11.69 -1.95 3.74
CA TYR A 170 -12.71 -2.97 3.58
C TYR A 170 -13.11 -3.06 2.12
N TYR A 171 -13.15 -4.26 1.60
CA TYR A 171 -13.54 -4.59 0.25
C TYR A 171 -14.79 -5.47 0.31
N ASP A 172 -15.90 -4.96 -0.21
CA ASP A 172 -17.19 -5.65 -0.30
C ASP A 172 -17.39 -6.13 -1.72
N GLN A 173 -17.44 -7.44 -1.94
CA GLN A 173 -17.57 -8.03 -3.28
C GLN A 173 -18.96 -7.77 -3.84
N ILE A 174 -19.02 -7.10 -5.00
CA ILE A 174 -20.27 -6.80 -5.73
C ILE A 174 -20.40 -7.57 -7.04
N SER A 175 -19.35 -8.26 -7.50
CA SER A 175 -19.42 -9.19 -8.61
C SER A 175 -20.05 -10.51 -8.19
N GLU A 176 -20.45 -11.32 -9.16
CA GLU A 176 -20.94 -12.67 -8.92
C GLU A 176 -19.95 -13.48 -8.10
N ILE A 177 -20.45 -14.19 -7.09
CA ILE A 177 -19.67 -15.09 -6.25
C ILE A 177 -19.63 -16.45 -6.95
N LEU A 178 -18.48 -16.80 -7.53
CA LEU A 178 -18.33 -18.04 -8.28
C LEU A 178 -18.08 -19.24 -7.35
N VAL A 179 -17.19 -19.08 -6.38
CA VAL A 179 -16.78 -20.14 -5.45
C VAL A 179 -16.86 -19.67 -4.01
N PHE A 180 -16.27 -18.51 -3.70
CA PHE A 180 -16.22 -17.92 -2.37
C PHE A 180 -16.49 -16.42 -2.44
N ASP A 181 -17.08 -15.87 -1.37
CA ASP A 181 -17.08 -14.43 -1.15
C ASP A 181 -15.65 -13.97 -0.79
N LEU A 182 -15.11 -13.08 -1.61
CA LEU A 182 -13.77 -12.52 -1.44
C LEU A 182 -13.77 -11.16 -0.73
N SER A 183 -14.92 -10.83 -0.09
CA SER A 183 -15.00 -9.66 0.78
C SER A 183 -14.02 -9.78 1.94
N ARG A 184 -13.27 -8.70 2.21
CA ARG A 184 -12.16 -8.77 3.16
C ARG A 184 -11.82 -7.44 3.81
N PHE A 185 -11.20 -7.54 4.97
CA PHE A 185 -10.48 -6.44 5.63
C PHE A 185 -8.99 -6.54 5.33
N GLU A 186 -8.38 -5.42 4.98
CA GLU A 186 -6.93 -5.29 4.90
C GLU A 186 -6.47 -4.27 5.95
N THR A 187 -5.51 -4.65 6.77
CA THR A 187 -4.94 -3.81 7.84
C THR A 187 -3.44 -3.63 7.58
N ASN A 188 -3.00 -2.38 7.55
CA ASN A 188 -1.58 -2.05 7.54
C ASN A 188 -1.29 -1.15 8.75
N LEU A 189 -0.44 -1.62 9.65
CA LEU A 189 0.05 -0.87 10.81
C LEU A 189 1.56 -0.68 10.66
N GLU A 190 2.03 0.55 10.79
CA GLU A 190 3.45 0.88 10.83
C GLU A 190 3.74 1.72 12.08
N VAL A 191 4.68 1.27 12.89
CA VAL A 191 5.20 1.98 14.06
C VAL A 191 6.68 2.26 13.82
N GLN A 192 7.03 3.54 13.73
CA GLN A 192 8.39 4.03 13.50
C GLN A 192 8.90 4.70 14.78
N TYR A 193 10.04 4.27 15.27
CA TYR A 193 10.71 4.84 16.43
C TYR A 193 12.06 5.44 16.02
N LYS A 194 12.27 6.71 16.30
CA LYS A 194 13.48 7.44 15.99
C LYS A 194 14.59 7.06 16.97
N LEU A 195 15.60 6.32 16.51
CA LEU A 195 16.76 5.94 17.30
C LEU A 195 17.75 7.10 17.44
N ASN A 196 18.04 7.77 16.32
CA ASN A 196 18.90 8.95 16.28
C ASN A 196 18.59 9.79 15.01
N LYS A 197 19.45 10.76 14.68
CA LYS A 197 19.22 11.62 13.50
C LYS A 197 19.29 10.89 12.15
N TYR A 198 19.91 9.71 12.11
CA TYR A 198 20.12 8.95 10.87
C TYR A 198 19.28 7.69 10.77
N TRP A 199 18.88 7.10 11.90
CA TRP A 199 18.29 5.77 11.94
C TRP A 199 16.96 5.75 12.68
N ASP A 200 16.00 5.06 12.09
CA ASP A 200 14.73 4.71 12.71
C ASP A 200 14.56 3.19 12.72
N ALA A 201 14.03 2.68 13.83
CA ALA A 201 13.52 1.32 13.89
C ALA A 201 12.04 1.31 13.49
N ILE A 202 11.64 0.36 12.66
CA ILE A 202 10.29 0.29 12.15
C ILE A 202 9.75 -1.12 12.31
N PHE A 203 8.57 -1.20 12.90
CA PHE A 203 7.72 -2.37 12.93
C PHE A 203 6.55 -2.16 11.98
N SER A 204 6.29 -3.12 11.08
CA SER A 204 5.15 -3.11 10.18
C SER A 204 4.38 -4.42 10.29
N LEU A 205 3.06 -4.33 10.28
CA LEU A 205 2.13 -5.45 10.27
C LEU A 205 1.17 -5.26 9.09
N ASP A 206 1.17 -6.21 8.16
CA ASP A 206 0.17 -6.35 7.10
C ASP A 206 -0.69 -7.56 7.39
N ARG A 207 -2.01 -7.40 7.40
CA ARG A 207 -2.96 -8.49 7.60
C ARG A 207 -4.15 -8.36 6.67
N GLU A 208 -4.52 -9.46 6.03
CA GLU A 208 -5.73 -9.60 5.23
C GLU A 208 -6.63 -10.65 5.89
N VAL A 209 -7.92 -10.31 6.13
CA VAL A 209 -8.90 -11.18 6.80
C VAL A 209 -10.15 -11.25 5.93
N TYR A 210 -10.50 -12.44 5.45
CA TYR A 210 -11.72 -12.67 4.67
C TYR A 210 -12.94 -12.78 5.58
N THR A 211 -14.08 -12.17 5.17
CA THR A 211 -15.30 -12.15 5.95
C THR A 211 -16.01 -13.51 6.02
N GLU A 212 -15.95 -14.28 4.92
CA GLU A 212 -16.40 -15.67 4.89
C GLU A 212 -15.27 -16.64 5.25
N ASN A 213 -15.18 -16.96 6.53
CA ASN A 213 -14.19 -17.92 7.04
C ASN A 213 -14.76 -19.36 7.04
N LYS A 214 -15.55 -19.73 6.03
CA LYS A 214 -16.26 -21.03 6.04
C LYS A 214 -15.44 -22.20 5.60
N ASN A 215 -14.25 -22.02 5.03
CA ASN A 215 -13.51 -23.17 4.53
C ASN A 215 -12.00 -23.04 4.69
N GLN A 216 -11.42 -24.10 5.15
CA GLN A 216 -10.05 -24.52 5.35
C GLN A 216 -9.04 -24.24 4.21
N PHE A 217 -9.41 -23.47 3.19
CA PHE A 217 -8.59 -23.23 1.99
C PHE A 217 -7.83 -21.93 1.97
N ARG A 218 -8.11 -20.98 2.89
CA ARG A 218 -7.35 -19.73 3.00
C ARG A 218 -7.02 -19.41 4.45
N SER A 219 -5.73 -19.37 4.72
CA SER A 219 -5.19 -18.71 5.89
C SER A 219 -5.24 -17.19 5.66
N ASP A 220 -5.61 -16.42 6.68
CA ASP A 220 -5.50 -14.97 6.66
C ASP A 220 -4.01 -14.59 6.55
N PRO A 221 -3.54 -14.06 5.41
CA PRO A 221 -2.14 -13.75 5.25
C PRO A 221 -1.75 -12.62 6.23
N THR A 222 -0.80 -12.93 7.09
CA THR A 222 -0.24 -11.98 8.04
C THR A 222 1.26 -11.89 7.84
N THR A 223 1.75 -10.69 7.58
CA THR A 223 3.18 -10.42 7.39
C THR A 223 3.64 -9.40 8.42
N ILE A 224 4.69 -9.73 9.16
CA ILE A 224 5.37 -8.83 10.09
C ILE A 224 6.74 -8.49 9.50
N PHE A 225 7.08 -7.21 9.45
CA PHE A 225 8.36 -6.73 8.95
C PHE A 225 9.01 -5.80 9.97
N ILE A 226 10.15 -6.22 10.52
CA ILE A 226 10.97 -5.43 11.45
C ILE A 226 12.19 -4.94 10.68
N SER A 227 12.37 -3.63 10.57
CA SER A 227 13.38 -3.05 9.71
C SER A 227 14.07 -1.84 10.31
N LEU A 228 15.25 -1.54 9.78
CA LEU A 228 15.95 -0.28 9.99
C LEU A 228 15.81 0.59 8.74
N ASN A 229 15.46 1.84 8.95
CA ASN A 229 15.41 2.87 7.93
C ASN A 229 16.56 3.83 8.13
N ARG A 230 17.27 4.16 7.05
CA ARG A 230 18.26 5.24 7.04
C ARG A 230 17.65 6.49 6.41
N ASN A 231 17.66 7.58 7.15
CA ASN A 231 17.20 8.88 6.69
C ASN A 231 18.29 9.60 5.90
N GLY A 232 17.91 10.28 4.82
CA GLY A 232 18.80 11.20 4.08
C GLY A 232 19.85 10.51 3.21
N LEU A 233 19.50 9.47 2.45
CA LEU A 233 20.41 8.88 1.46
C LEU A 233 20.63 9.78 0.24
N PHE A 234 19.68 10.67 -0.07
CA PHE A 234 19.68 11.54 -1.25
C PHE A 234 19.35 13.01 -0.92
N ASN A 235 19.50 13.44 0.34
CA ASN A 235 19.38 14.84 0.78
C ASN A 235 20.76 15.46 0.93
#